data_b7b540e389f1ffb186d79157adf57d26
#
_entry.id   b7b540e389f1ffb186d79157adf57d26
#
_cell.length_a   1.000
_cell.length_b   1.000
_cell.length_c   1.000
_cell.angle_alpha   90.00
_cell.angle_beta   90.00
_cell.angle_gamma   90.00
#
_symmetry.space_group_name_H-M   'P 1'
#
loop_
_entity.id
_entity.type
_entity.pdbx_description
1 polymer ?
#
loop_
_entity_poly.entity_id
_entity_poly.type
_entity_poly.pdbx_seq_one_letter_code
_entity_poly.pdbx_strand_id
1 'polypeptide(L)'
;MTFEESLRRRQLARQRQRRRRAIGAGTFLLVLLGAAALVIALAGSGPSHKRGAGESKTARAKRALPVAPPKPTLSPAGLPLGKPPLSFKGLGSPQHDAVQITFRHPPRAGLLFNLDTGQVLWQHNPDVHLRIASLTKMMTALLTVESAPANARVLITKAAVNSAGSKVGVLPLHKHVRLKTMLYGLLLPSGNDAAIALAQHVAGGVRPFVERMNRRAAELGMGCTHYSSPSGYLDARNFSCAADLALLAHVDEQQPRLAKVVRTLSAALPLPIKGGKVWLYNNNPLLIYHYPGATGLKTGFTDAAGRCLVATAERGGVRLGVVLLHSDAPGVQARQLLDRGFHDVYGQPRVAEPPMPAGA
;
A
#
# COMPACT_ATOMS: atom_id res chain seq x y z
N MET A 1 5.14 -28.89 9.19
CA MET A 1 5.28 -27.50 9.71
C MET A 1 3.91 -26.87 9.65
N THR A 2 3.29 -26.64 10.79
CA THR A 2 1.95 -26.08 10.89
C THR A 2 1.96 -24.56 10.58
N PHE A 3 0.80 -24.00 10.26
CA PHE A 3 0.63 -22.55 10.04
C PHE A 3 1.10 -21.75 11.25
N GLU A 4 0.77 -22.19 12.46
CA GLU A 4 1.21 -21.55 13.70
C GLU A 4 2.73 -21.56 13.90
N GLU A 5 3.41 -22.65 13.56
CA GLU A 5 4.88 -22.71 13.61
C GLU A 5 5.53 -21.71 12.65
N SER A 6 4.94 -21.52 11.47
CA SER A 6 5.44 -20.55 10.50
C SER A 6 5.25 -19.11 10.97
N LEU A 7 4.11 -18.80 11.61
CA LEU A 7 3.83 -17.50 12.22
C LEU A 7 4.78 -17.20 13.38
N ARG A 8 4.99 -18.15 14.30
CA ARG A 8 5.95 -18.02 15.42
C ARG A 8 7.37 -17.77 14.93
N ARG A 9 7.85 -18.49 13.91
CA ARG A 9 9.17 -18.27 13.31
C ARG A 9 9.30 -16.87 12.68
N ARG A 10 8.26 -16.37 12.00
CA ARG A 10 8.25 -15.01 11.45
C ARG A 10 8.24 -13.94 12.55
N GLN A 11 7.50 -14.14 13.64
CA GLN A 11 7.48 -13.23 14.78
C GLN A 11 8.86 -13.18 15.47
N LEU A 12 9.49 -14.33 15.71
CA LEU A 12 10.83 -14.43 16.26
C LEU A 12 11.90 -13.80 15.38
N ALA A 13 11.81 -13.99 14.05
CA ALA A 13 12.72 -13.35 13.10
C ALA A 13 12.57 -11.82 13.12
N ARG A 14 11.33 -11.28 13.19
CA ARG A 14 11.05 -9.85 13.33
C ARG A 14 11.56 -9.27 14.64
N GLN A 15 11.41 -10.01 15.77
CA GLN A 15 11.96 -9.59 17.07
C GLN A 15 13.49 -9.54 17.06
N ARG A 16 14.17 -10.54 16.49
CA ARG A 16 15.63 -10.56 16.34
C ARG A 16 16.13 -9.39 15.47
N GLN A 17 15.42 -9.07 14.41
CA GLN A 17 15.74 -7.94 13.54
C GLN A 17 15.56 -6.60 14.25
N ARG A 18 14.49 -6.43 15.05
CA ARG A 18 14.28 -5.23 15.90
C ARG A 18 15.38 -5.05 16.94
N ARG A 19 15.80 -6.12 17.64
CA ARG A 19 16.90 -6.07 18.61
C ARG A 19 18.23 -5.69 17.96
N ARG A 20 18.56 -6.23 16.77
CA ARG A 20 19.77 -5.85 16.02
C ARG A 20 19.75 -4.38 15.58
N ARG A 21 18.59 -3.84 15.19
CA ARG A 21 18.43 -2.41 14.82
C ARG A 21 18.53 -1.50 16.04
N ALA A 22 18.00 -1.89 17.19
CA ALA A 22 18.12 -1.12 18.42
C ALA A 22 19.58 -1.00 18.90
N ILE A 23 20.37 -2.07 18.78
CA ILE A 23 21.80 -2.06 19.09
C ILE A 23 22.58 -1.17 18.11
N GLY A 24 22.27 -1.24 16.79
CA GLY A 24 22.90 -0.38 15.79
C GLY A 24 22.55 1.10 15.94
N ALA A 25 21.31 1.44 16.34
CA ALA A 25 20.89 2.81 16.59
C ALA A 25 21.55 3.41 17.84
N GLY A 26 21.77 2.60 18.89
CA GLY A 26 22.47 3.06 20.10
C GLY A 26 23.93 3.40 19.85
N THR A 27 24.65 2.63 19.04
CA THR A 27 26.04 2.92 18.65
C THR A 27 26.14 4.15 17.74
N PHE A 28 25.17 4.35 16.82
CA PHE A 28 25.15 5.52 15.96
C PHE A 28 24.86 6.83 16.72
N LEU A 29 23.97 6.77 17.73
CA LEU A 29 23.66 7.92 18.60
C LEU A 29 24.85 8.34 19.45
N LEU A 30 25.65 7.41 19.98
CA LEU A 30 26.87 7.71 20.74
C LEU A 30 27.95 8.39 19.88
N VAL A 31 28.07 8.00 18.60
CA VAL A 31 29.01 8.65 17.65
C VAL A 31 28.56 10.07 17.31
N LEU A 32 27.23 10.32 17.13
CA LEU A 32 26.70 11.65 16.85
C LEU A 32 26.80 12.62 18.03
N LEU A 33 26.62 12.13 19.26
CA LEU A 33 26.78 12.97 20.46
C LEU A 33 28.25 13.37 20.69
N GLY A 34 29.22 12.52 20.34
CA GLY A 34 30.64 12.85 20.36
C GLY A 34 31.03 13.94 19.32
N ALA A 35 30.42 13.90 18.14
CA ALA A 35 30.66 14.91 17.09
C ALA A 35 30.00 16.27 17.38
N ALA A 36 28.83 16.30 18.03
CA ALA A 36 28.13 17.53 18.40
C ALA A 36 28.88 18.31 19.49
N ALA A 37 29.53 17.65 20.43
CA ALA A 37 30.33 18.30 21.50
C ALA A 37 31.57 19.04 20.96
N LEU A 38 32.08 18.61 19.79
CA LEU A 38 33.25 19.25 19.17
C LEU A 38 32.87 20.52 18.36
N VAL A 39 31.63 20.64 17.87
CA VAL A 39 31.18 21.78 17.07
C VAL A 39 30.74 22.99 17.92
N ILE A 40 30.25 22.74 19.16
CA ILE A 40 29.78 23.82 20.07
C ILE A 40 30.95 24.64 20.65
N ALA A 41 32.16 24.09 20.66
CA ALA A 41 33.36 24.80 21.18
C ALA A 41 33.94 25.85 20.22
N LEU A 42 33.45 26.00 18.99
CA LEU A 42 34.05 26.88 17.96
C LEU A 42 33.15 28.03 17.47
N ALA A 43 31.96 28.25 18.02
CA ALA A 43 31.04 29.31 17.60
C ALA A 43 30.71 30.25 18.75
N GLY A 44 31.60 31.24 18.95
CA GLY A 44 31.38 32.37 19.83
C GLY A 44 31.18 33.67 19.03
N SER A 45 30.20 34.47 19.47
CA SER A 45 30.02 35.93 19.30
C SER A 45 29.63 36.49 17.92
N GLY A 46 28.47 37.20 17.92
CA GLY A 46 28.07 38.22 16.94
C GLY A 46 26.69 38.85 17.30
N PRO A 47 26.43 40.14 17.02
CA PRO A 47 25.64 41.03 17.88
C PRO A 47 24.14 41.14 17.53
N SER A 48 23.40 41.61 18.54
CA SER A 48 21.94 41.87 18.54
C SER A 48 21.54 43.08 17.67
N HIS A 49 20.46 42.93 16.88
CA HIS A 49 19.73 44.07 16.31
C HIS A 49 18.27 44.06 16.81
N LYS A 50 17.92 45.13 17.53
CA LYS A 50 16.57 45.55 17.90
C LYS A 50 15.86 46.07 16.65
N ARG A 51 14.60 45.61 16.41
CA ARG A 51 13.65 46.29 15.52
C ARG A 51 12.35 46.59 16.22
N GLY A 52 11.90 47.83 16.06
CA GLY A 52 10.79 48.45 16.70
C GLY A 52 9.43 48.00 16.12
N ALA A 53 8.40 48.17 16.95
CA ALA A 53 7.01 47.98 16.68
C ALA A 53 6.44 49.04 15.73
N GLY A 54 5.71 48.62 14.71
CA GLY A 54 4.88 49.48 13.85
C GLY A 54 3.47 48.86 13.79
N GLU A 55 2.49 49.47 14.46
CA GLU A 55 1.10 49.16 14.32
C GLU A 55 0.57 49.51 12.92
N SER A 56 0.00 48.58 12.20
CA SER A 56 -0.78 48.84 11.01
C SER A 56 -2.19 48.26 11.16
N LYS A 57 -3.17 49.18 11.22
CA LYS A 57 -4.60 48.90 11.12
C LYS A 57 -4.91 48.37 9.72
N THR A 58 -5.21 47.08 9.57
CA THR A 58 -5.63 46.52 8.29
C THR A 58 -7.14 46.22 8.32
N ALA A 59 -7.81 46.77 7.33
CA ALA A 59 -9.21 46.58 7.02
C ALA A 59 -9.55 45.06 6.82
N ARG A 60 -10.69 44.65 7.39
CA ARG A 60 -11.26 43.30 7.30
C ARG A 60 -11.77 43.05 5.88
N ALA A 61 -10.90 42.60 4.97
CA ALA A 61 -11.31 42.08 3.67
C ALA A 61 -12.14 40.80 3.84
N LYS A 62 -13.30 40.74 3.22
CA LYS A 62 -14.14 39.53 3.13
C LYS A 62 -13.32 38.43 2.48
N ARG A 63 -12.97 37.41 3.28
CA ARG A 63 -12.23 36.22 2.84
C ARG A 63 -13.09 35.44 1.86
N ALA A 64 -12.81 35.53 0.57
CA ALA A 64 -13.40 34.64 -0.43
C ALA A 64 -13.08 33.19 -0.06
N LEU A 65 -14.08 32.32 -0.16
CA LEU A 65 -13.90 30.88 0.06
C LEU A 65 -12.80 30.39 -0.90
N PRO A 66 -11.85 29.58 -0.46
CA PRO A 66 -10.81 29.07 -1.35
C PRO A 66 -11.46 28.23 -2.45
N VAL A 67 -11.30 28.65 -3.70
CA VAL A 67 -11.65 27.86 -4.87
C VAL A 67 -10.79 26.62 -4.84
N ALA A 68 -11.39 25.43 -4.89
CA ALA A 68 -10.66 24.17 -4.95
C ALA A 68 -9.69 24.22 -6.16
N PRO A 69 -8.43 23.78 -5.98
CA PRO A 69 -7.48 23.79 -7.10
C PRO A 69 -8.05 22.95 -8.26
N PRO A 70 -7.81 23.37 -9.51
CA PRO A 70 -8.28 22.61 -10.66
C PRO A 70 -7.70 21.18 -10.60
N LYS A 71 -8.54 20.18 -10.97
CA LYS A 71 -8.08 18.78 -11.02
C LYS A 71 -6.91 18.67 -11.99
N PRO A 72 -5.85 17.91 -11.66
CA PRO A 72 -4.70 17.75 -12.51
C PRO A 72 -5.14 17.15 -13.87
N THR A 73 -4.64 17.68 -14.95
CA THR A 73 -4.86 17.14 -16.31
C THR A 73 -3.74 16.18 -16.73
N LEU A 74 -2.61 16.21 -16.04
CA LEU A 74 -1.46 15.33 -16.24
C LEU A 74 -1.18 14.51 -14.99
N SER A 75 -0.72 13.27 -15.21
CA SER A 75 -0.18 12.41 -14.15
C SER A 75 1.18 12.94 -13.65
N PRO A 76 1.67 12.49 -12.48
CA PRO A 76 3.02 12.82 -12.01
C PRO A 76 4.16 12.35 -12.95
N ALA A 77 3.87 11.48 -13.90
CA ALA A 77 4.78 11.07 -14.97
C ALA A 77 4.69 11.97 -16.23
N GLY A 78 3.90 13.06 -16.20
CA GLY A 78 3.69 13.97 -17.32
C GLY A 78 2.79 13.44 -18.44
N LEU A 79 2.02 12.39 -18.20
CA LEU A 79 1.12 11.79 -19.19
C LEU A 79 -0.31 12.35 -19.02
N PRO A 80 -1.07 12.59 -20.10
CA PRO A 80 -2.48 12.99 -20.03
C PRO A 80 -3.30 11.98 -19.23
N LEU A 81 -4.17 12.46 -18.35
CA LEU A 81 -5.05 11.61 -17.56
C LEU A 81 -6.28 11.19 -18.37
N GLY A 82 -6.55 9.89 -18.35
CA GLY A 82 -7.77 9.30 -18.88
C GLY A 82 -8.97 9.51 -17.95
N LYS A 83 -10.13 9.07 -18.42
CA LYS A 83 -11.35 9.06 -17.61
C LYS A 83 -11.28 7.91 -16.60
N PRO A 84 -11.44 8.17 -15.29
CA PRO A 84 -11.42 7.11 -14.30
C PRO A 84 -12.60 6.13 -14.47
N PRO A 85 -12.39 4.82 -14.28
CA PRO A 85 -13.43 3.79 -14.42
C PRO A 85 -14.48 3.87 -13.31
N LEU A 86 -14.16 4.52 -12.19
CA LEU A 86 -15.06 4.76 -11.06
C LEU A 86 -14.97 6.23 -10.65
N SER A 87 -16.11 6.90 -10.52
CA SER A 87 -16.19 8.27 -9.96
C SER A 87 -16.50 8.22 -8.49
N PHE A 88 -15.67 8.85 -7.66
CA PHE A 88 -15.92 8.96 -6.24
C PHE A 88 -16.90 10.08 -5.93
N LYS A 89 -18.07 9.70 -5.38
CA LYS A 89 -19.10 10.64 -4.92
C LYS A 89 -18.81 11.02 -3.47
N GLY A 90 -18.71 12.33 -3.17
CA GLY A 90 -18.39 12.85 -1.84
C GLY A 90 -16.91 13.02 -1.54
N LEU A 91 -16.01 12.67 -2.48
CA LEU A 91 -14.59 12.90 -2.30
C LEU A 91 -14.28 14.40 -2.12
N GLY A 92 -13.43 14.73 -1.13
CA GLY A 92 -13.09 16.11 -0.78
C GLY A 92 -14.13 16.82 0.10
N SER A 93 -15.19 16.14 0.56
CA SER A 93 -16.25 16.69 1.39
C SER A 93 -16.44 15.89 2.69
N PRO A 94 -15.42 15.83 3.58
CA PRO A 94 -15.44 14.97 4.78
C PRO A 94 -16.56 15.30 5.77
N GLN A 95 -17.11 16.52 5.74
CA GLN A 95 -18.26 16.93 6.55
C GLN A 95 -19.55 16.17 6.20
N HIS A 96 -19.60 15.50 5.07
CA HIS A 96 -20.73 14.69 4.60
C HIS A 96 -20.45 13.18 4.67
N ASP A 97 -19.36 12.77 5.31
CA ASP A 97 -19.03 11.35 5.45
C ASP A 97 -20.13 10.64 6.29
N ALA A 98 -20.68 9.57 5.74
CA ALA A 98 -21.74 8.79 6.39
C ALA A 98 -21.22 8.00 7.60
N VAL A 99 -19.92 7.68 7.63
CA VAL A 99 -19.26 7.00 8.74
C VAL A 99 -18.46 8.01 9.55
N GLN A 100 -18.83 8.20 10.81
CA GLN A 100 -18.14 9.09 11.75
C GLN A 100 -17.31 8.26 12.72
N ILE A 101 -15.98 8.33 12.59
CA ILE A 101 -15.03 7.65 13.47
C ILE A 101 -13.81 8.52 13.75
N THR A 102 -13.41 8.58 15.02
CA THR A 102 -12.19 9.25 15.44
C THR A 102 -11.19 8.21 15.92
N PHE A 103 -10.04 8.16 15.28
CA PHE A 103 -8.94 7.31 15.71
C PHE A 103 -8.00 8.07 16.65
N ARG A 104 -7.57 7.43 17.73
CA ARG A 104 -6.53 8.01 18.61
C ARG A 104 -5.23 8.29 17.83
N HIS A 105 -4.87 7.41 16.91
CA HIS A 105 -3.74 7.55 16.01
C HIS A 105 -4.26 7.35 14.57
N PRO A 106 -4.72 8.42 13.90
CA PRO A 106 -5.28 8.28 12.56
C PRO A 106 -4.20 7.89 11.54
N PRO A 107 -4.56 7.20 10.45
CA PRO A 107 -3.66 7.02 9.32
C PRO A 107 -3.30 8.40 8.73
N ARG A 108 -2.17 8.54 8.08
CA ARG A 108 -1.83 9.81 7.40
C ARG A 108 -2.76 10.13 6.23
N ALA A 109 -3.25 9.09 5.56
CA ALA A 109 -4.31 9.19 4.57
C ALA A 109 -5.15 7.91 4.56
N GLY A 110 -6.43 8.02 4.21
CA GLY A 110 -7.33 6.88 4.13
C GLY A 110 -8.64 7.18 3.43
N LEU A 111 -9.31 6.11 3.01
CA LEU A 111 -10.61 6.14 2.34
C LEU A 111 -11.39 4.87 2.65
N LEU A 112 -12.67 5.01 3.02
CA LEU A 112 -13.67 3.94 3.01
C LEU A 112 -14.67 4.26 1.92
N PHE A 113 -14.96 3.32 1.04
CA PHE A 113 -15.80 3.55 -0.12
C PHE A 113 -16.55 2.29 -0.56
N ASN A 114 -17.66 2.48 -1.25
CA ASN A 114 -18.35 1.41 -1.93
C ASN A 114 -17.65 1.10 -3.26
N LEU A 115 -17.21 -0.14 -3.44
CA LEU A 115 -16.46 -0.61 -4.61
C LEU A 115 -17.25 -0.54 -5.91
N ASP A 116 -18.57 -0.61 -5.86
CA ASP A 116 -19.42 -0.65 -7.06
C ASP A 116 -19.91 0.74 -7.46
N THR A 117 -20.28 1.56 -6.48
CA THR A 117 -20.94 2.87 -6.74
C THR A 117 -19.98 4.05 -6.65
N GLY A 118 -18.79 3.87 -6.07
CA GLY A 118 -17.85 4.94 -5.78
C GLY A 118 -18.30 5.89 -4.67
N GLN A 119 -19.35 5.55 -3.91
CA GLN A 119 -19.75 6.36 -2.77
C GLN A 119 -18.66 6.35 -1.70
N VAL A 120 -18.17 7.53 -1.33
CA VAL A 120 -17.24 7.72 -0.21
C VAL A 120 -18.06 7.72 1.09
N LEU A 121 -17.63 6.89 2.04
CA LEU A 121 -18.30 6.72 3.34
C LEU A 121 -17.49 7.33 4.48
N TRP A 122 -16.17 7.37 4.35
CA TRP A 122 -15.24 8.03 5.23
C TRP A 122 -13.96 8.38 4.48
N GLN A 123 -13.35 9.51 4.82
CA GLN A 123 -12.10 9.95 4.23
C GLN A 123 -11.23 10.72 5.23
N HIS A 124 -9.92 10.59 5.04
CA HIS A 124 -8.91 11.37 5.73
C HIS A 124 -7.74 11.63 4.77
N ASN A 125 -7.53 12.89 4.39
CA ASN A 125 -6.48 13.30 3.46
C ASN A 125 -6.40 12.42 2.19
N PRO A 126 -7.49 12.17 1.45
CA PRO A 126 -7.56 11.14 0.42
C PRO A 126 -6.61 11.38 -0.77
N ASP A 127 -6.21 12.64 -1.03
CA ASP A 127 -5.39 13.05 -2.17
C ASP A 127 -3.92 13.33 -1.80
N VAL A 128 -3.52 13.10 -0.54
CA VAL A 128 -2.12 13.32 -0.12
C VAL A 128 -1.22 12.26 -0.71
N HIS A 129 -0.14 12.70 -1.38
CA HIS A 129 0.87 11.82 -1.97
C HIS A 129 1.74 11.21 -0.87
N LEU A 130 1.70 9.90 -0.74
CA LEU A 130 2.46 9.13 0.23
C LEU A 130 3.19 7.96 -0.43
N ARG A 131 4.31 7.55 0.17
CA ARG A 131 4.98 6.30 -0.21
C ARG A 131 4.07 5.12 0.12
N ILE A 132 3.91 4.21 -0.82
CA ILE A 132 2.92 3.13 -0.76
C ILE A 132 3.52 1.74 -0.55
N ALA A 133 4.84 1.65 -0.50
CA ALA A 133 5.54 0.36 -0.36
C ALA A 133 4.99 -0.69 -1.34
N SER A 134 4.75 -1.90 -0.85
CA SER A 134 4.29 -3.04 -1.66
C SER A 134 2.84 -2.95 -2.18
N LEU A 135 2.08 -1.88 -1.90
CA LEU A 135 0.81 -1.63 -2.61
C LEU A 135 1.07 -1.41 -4.12
N THR A 136 2.26 -0.98 -4.50
CA THR A 136 2.77 -0.94 -5.89
C THR A 136 2.50 -2.23 -6.67
N LYS A 137 2.53 -3.38 -5.99
CA LYS A 137 2.34 -4.71 -6.61
C LYS A 137 0.91 -4.95 -7.10
N MET A 138 -0.05 -4.14 -6.71
CA MET A 138 -1.40 -4.13 -7.28
C MET A 138 -1.32 -3.80 -8.78
N MET A 139 -0.67 -2.70 -9.16
CA MET A 139 -0.44 -2.34 -10.57
C MET A 139 0.41 -3.37 -11.31
N THR A 140 1.41 -3.95 -10.64
CA THR A 140 2.22 -5.03 -11.24
C THR A 140 1.38 -6.25 -11.56
N ALA A 141 0.46 -6.63 -10.67
CA ALA A 141 -0.45 -7.75 -10.88
C ALA A 141 -1.45 -7.45 -12.01
N LEU A 142 -2.03 -6.24 -12.03
CA LEU A 142 -2.96 -5.80 -13.08
C LEU A 142 -2.32 -5.90 -14.46
N LEU A 143 -1.17 -5.27 -14.68
CA LEU A 143 -0.46 -5.33 -15.96
C LEU A 143 -0.08 -6.76 -16.35
N THR A 144 0.26 -7.60 -15.38
CA THR A 144 0.58 -9.01 -15.64
C THR A 144 -0.63 -9.76 -16.18
N VAL A 145 -1.81 -9.58 -15.59
CA VAL A 145 -3.01 -10.29 -16.07
C VAL A 145 -3.59 -9.69 -17.34
N GLU A 146 -3.40 -8.42 -17.58
CA GLU A 146 -3.79 -7.75 -18.84
C GLU A 146 -2.89 -8.17 -20.01
N SER A 147 -1.59 -8.45 -19.77
CA SER A 147 -0.59 -8.67 -20.82
C SER A 147 -0.23 -10.12 -21.07
N ALA A 148 -0.43 -11.03 -20.11
CA ALA A 148 0.03 -12.41 -20.21
C ALA A 148 -1.12 -13.44 -20.12
N PRO A 149 -1.13 -14.48 -20.98
CA PRO A 149 -2.12 -15.54 -20.90
C PRO A 149 -1.95 -16.37 -19.61
N ALA A 150 -3.02 -16.99 -19.15
CA ALA A 150 -3.05 -17.70 -17.85
C ALA A 150 -2.05 -18.88 -17.76
N ASN A 151 -1.74 -19.50 -18.90
CA ASN A 151 -0.84 -20.66 -19.01
C ASN A 151 0.62 -20.24 -19.21
N ALA A 152 0.95 -18.94 -19.25
CA ALA A 152 2.30 -18.45 -19.46
C ALA A 152 3.29 -19.01 -18.42
N ARG A 153 4.54 -19.07 -18.80
CA ARG A 153 5.66 -19.52 -17.97
C ARG A 153 6.70 -18.39 -17.87
N VAL A 154 7.03 -18.00 -16.67
CA VAL A 154 7.91 -16.89 -16.35
C VAL A 154 9.32 -17.42 -16.10
N LEU A 155 10.30 -16.95 -16.85
CA LEU A 155 11.71 -17.26 -16.62
C LEU A 155 12.20 -16.56 -15.35
N ILE A 156 12.85 -17.31 -14.46
CA ILE A 156 13.45 -16.78 -13.25
C ILE A 156 14.90 -16.37 -13.52
N THR A 157 15.16 -15.07 -13.48
CA THR A 157 16.48 -14.50 -13.76
C THR A 157 17.30 -14.27 -12.48
N LYS A 158 18.60 -14.06 -12.62
CA LYS A 158 19.50 -13.67 -11.52
C LYS A 158 19.04 -12.35 -10.85
N ALA A 159 18.57 -11.37 -11.63
CA ALA A 159 18.06 -10.12 -11.10
C ALA A 159 16.82 -10.32 -10.19
N ALA A 160 15.91 -11.22 -10.56
CA ALA A 160 14.76 -11.57 -9.74
C ALA A 160 15.19 -12.22 -8.41
N VAL A 161 16.02 -13.25 -8.47
CA VAL A 161 16.49 -13.98 -7.26
C VAL A 161 17.27 -13.08 -6.31
N ASN A 162 18.08 -12.15 -6.83
CA ASN A 162 18.92 -11.23 -6.05
C ASN A 162 18.17 -9.98 -5.57
N SER A 163 16.86 -9.84 -5.88
CA SER A 163 16.08 -8.69 -5.38
C SER A 163 16.13 -8.60 -3.85
N ALA A 164 16.12 -7.39 -3.30
CA ALA A 164 16.12 -7.17 -1.86
C ALA A 164 14.69 -7.17 -1.27
N GLY A 165 14.57 -7.28 0.05
CA GLY A 165 13.31 -7.18 0.80
C GLY A 165 12.51 -8.48 0.84
N SER A 166 11.17 -8.39 0.83
CA SER A 166 10.29 -9.56 0.87
C SER A 166 10.41 -10.41 -0.38
N LYS A 167 10.47 -11.73 -0.23
CA LYS A 167 10.65 -12.68 -1.35
C LYS A 167 9.74 -13.89 -1.21
N VAL A 168 9.46 -14.55 -2.33
CA VAL A 168 9.08 -15.96 -2.34
C VAL A 168 10.23 -16.80 -1.75
N GLY A 169 11.46 -16.43 -2.10
CA GLY A 169 12.70 -16.90 -1.47
C GLY A 169 13.24 -18.23 -1.98
N VAL A 170 12.45 -18.94 -2.79
CA VAL A 170 12.79 -20.29 -3.32
C VAL A 170 12.59 -20.37 -4.83
N LEU A 171 12.53 -19.22 -5.52
CA LEU A 171 12.40 -19.20 -6.98
C LEU A 171 13.65 -19.79 -7.62
N PRO A 172 13.51 -20.84 -8.47
CA PRO A 172 14.65 -21.55 -9.04
C PRO A 172 15.25 -20.78 -10.23
N LEU A 173 16.49 -20.38 -10.06
CA LEU A 173 17.25 -19.65 -11.11
C LEU A 173 17.26 -20.43 -12.43
N HIS A 174 17.08 -19.72 -13.54
CA HIS A 174 17.05 -20.24 -14.92
C HIS A 174 15.94 -21.28 -15.21
N LYS A 175 14.95 -21.41 -14.33
CA LYS A 175 13.77 -22.26 -14.59
C LYS A 175 12.56 -21.42 -14.95
N HIS A 176 11.61 -22.03 -15.66
CA HIS A 176 10.33 -21.44 -15.97
C HIS A 176 9.28 -21.83 -14.91
N VAL A 177 8.65 -20.85 -14.30
CA VAL A 177 7.59 -21.00 -13.30
C VAL A 177 6.25 -20.61 -13.89
N ARG A 178 5.17 -21.30 -13.53
CA ARG A 178 3.82 -20.95 -14.00
C ARG A 178 3.44 -19.53 -13.57
N LEU A 179 2.83 -18.75 -14.46
CA LEU A 179 2.36 -17.38 -14.17
C LEU A 179 1.47 -17.34 -12.92
N LYS A 180 0.56 -18.32 -12.77
CA LYS A 180 -0.28 -18.47 -11.57
C LYS A 180 0.56 -18.52 -10.30
N THR A 181 1.60 -19.34 -10.22
CA THR A 181 2.49 -19.42 -9.05
C THR A 181 3.18 -18.08 -8.78
N MET A 182 3.58 -17.36 -9.84
CA MET A 182 4.21 -16.04 -9.72
C MET A 182 3.25 -14.98 -9.21
N LEU A 183 1.98 -14.95 -9.66
CA LEU A 183 0.95 -14.03 -9.13
C LEU A 183 0.67 -14.27 -7.64
N TYR A 184 0.57 -15.53 -7.22
CA TYR A 184 0.45 -15.86 -5.80
C TYR A 184 1.70 -15.45 -5.01
N GLY A 185 2.90 -15.68 -5.54
CA GLY A 185 4.16 -15.24 -4.94
C GLY A 185 4.28 -13.71 -4.84
N LEU A 186 3.73 -12.98 -5.81
CA LEU A 186 3.67 -11.52 -5.81
C LEU A 186 2.75 -10.97 -4.70
N LEU A 187 1.54 -11.51 -4.60
CA LEU A 187 0.45 -10.89 -3.83
C LEU A 187 0.36 -11.42 -2.39
N LEU A 188 0.54 -12.73 -2.14
CA LEU A 188 0.40 -13.29 -0.80
C LEU A 188 1.58 -12.93 0.12
N PRO A 189 2.83 -13.44 -0.11
CA PRO A 189 3.99 -13.08 0.70
C PRO A 189 4.62 -11.74 0.30
N SER A 190 4.07 -11.09 -0.73
CA SER A 190 4.60 -9.81 -1.24
C SER A 190 6.01 -9.92 -1.86
N GLY A 191 6.28 -10.96 -2.68
CA GLY A 191 7.59 -11.26 -3.25
C GLY A 191 8.11 -10.19 -4.21
N ASN A 192 9.27 -9.58 -3.90
CA ASN A 192 9.95 -8.65 -4.79
C ASN A 192 10.62 -9.39 -5.95
N ASP A 193 11.11 -10.61 -5.68
CA ASP A 193 11.62 -11.55 -6.68
C ASP A 193 10.55 -11.88 -7.74
N ALA A 194 9.31 -12.13 -7.30
CA ALA A 194 8.19 -12.32 -8.21
C ALA A 194 7.88 -11.05 -9.01
N ALA A 195 7.92 -9.86 -8.39
CA ALA A 195 7.66 -8.60 -9.07
C ALA A 195 8.67 -8.32 -10.20
N ILE A 196 9.96 -8.53 -9.94
CA ILE A 196 11.02 -8.36 -10.96
C ILE A 196 10.86 -9.37 -12.10
N ALA A 197 10.64 -10.66 -11.79
CA ALA A 197 10.47 -11.70 -12.81
C ALA A 197 9.24 -11.42 -13.70
N LEU A 198 8.14 -10.98 -13.12
CA LEU A 198 6.93 -10.62 -13.88
C LEU A 198 7.15 -9.38 -14.75
N ALA A 199 7.83 -8.35 -14.24
CA ALA A 199 8.18 -7.16 -15.03
C ALA A 199 9.03 -7.52 -16.25
N GLN A 200 10.04 -8.38 -16.07
CA GLN A 200 10.87 -8.87 -17.16
C GLN A 200 10.08 -9.72 -18.16
N HIS A 201 9.17 -10.56 -17.68
CA HIS A 201 8.33 -11.39 -18.54
C HIS A 201 7.38 -10.56 -19.42
N VAL A 202 6.74 -9.54 -18.85
CA VAL A 202 5.70 -8.73 -19.51
C VAL A 202 6.29 -7.68 -20.46
N ALA A 203 7.44 -7.10 -20.10
CA ALA A 203 7.99 -5.95 -20.83
C ALA A 203 9.46 -6.09 -21.23
N GLY A 204 10.07 -7.27 -21.06
CA GLY A 204 11.49 -7.51 -21.36
C GLY A 204 12.44 -6.90 -20.33
N GLY A 205 11.97 -6.09 -19.37
CA GLY A 205 12.83 -5.44 -18.39
C GLY A 205 12.04 -4.62 -17.37
N VAL A 206 12.73 -4.20 -16.31
CA VAL A 206 12.13 -3.40 -15.24
C VAL A 206 11.77 -1.99 -15.73
N ARG A 207 12.68 -1.32 -16.45
CA ARG A 207 12.44 0.04 -16.94
C ARG A 207 11.24 0.13 -17.88
N PRO A 208 11.13 -0.65 -18.97
CA PRO A 208 9.97 -0.59 -19.86
C PRO A 208 8.67 -1.03 -19.15
N PHE A 209 8.75 -1.89 -18.13
CA PHE A 209 7.60 -2.24 -17.32
C PHE A 209 7.11 -1.05 -16.47
N VAL A 210 8.00 -0.31 -15.84
CA VAL A 210 7.68 0.90 -15.07
C VAL A 210 7.05 1.98 -15.96
N GLU A 211 7.53 2.15 -17.18
CA GLU A 211 6.91 3.04 -18.17
C GLU A 211 5.46 2.63 -18.47
N ARG A 212 5.18 1.31 -18.61
CA ARG A 212 3.82 0.78 -18.75
C ARG A 212 2.97 1.02 -17.49
N MET A 213 3.55 0.85 -16.27
CA MET A 213 2.83 1.13 -15.01
C MET A 213 2.35 2.58 -14.96
N ASN A 214 3.21 3.53 -15.29
CA ASN A 214 2.85 4.96 -15.29
C ASN A 214 1.82 5.29 -16.37
N ARG A 215 1.95 4.70 -17.57
CA ARG A 215 0.95 4.85 -18.63
C ARG A 215 -0.41 4.32 -18.19
N ARG A 216 -0.43 3.12 -17.61
CA ARG A 216 -1.69 2.53 -17.13
C ARG A 216 -2.33 3.33 -16.00
N ALA A 217 -1.53 3.86 -15.08
CA ALA A 217 -2.01 4.77 -14.05
C ALA A 217 -2.66 6.03 -14.65
N ALA A 218 -2.01 6.64 -15.66
CA ALA A 218 -2.57 7.79 -16.37
C ALA A 218 -3.88 7.44 -17.09
N GLU A 219 -3.95 6.32 -17.80
CA GLU A 219 -5.17 5.81 -18.46
C GLU A 219 -6.34 5.62 -17.49
N LEU A 220 -6.04 5.16 -16.26
CA LEU A 220 -7.02 5.00 -15.18
C LEU A 220 -7.38 6.32 -14.49
N GLY A 221 -6.79 7.46 -14.88
CA GLY A 221 -7.05 8.75 -14.25
C GLY A 221 -6.40 8.91 -12.86
N MET A 222 -5.38 8.12 -12.53
CA MET A 222 -4.66 8.15 -11.25
C MET A 222 -3.70 9.35 -11.18
N GLY A 223 -4.23 10.51 -10.81
CA GLY A 223 -3.52 11.80 -10.83
C GLY A 223 -2.52 12.01 -9.71
N CYS A 224 -2.55 11.18 -8.66
CA CYS A 224 -1.61 11.22 -7.53
C CYS A 224 -0.48 10.20 -7.65
N THR A 225 -0.43 9.36 -8.70
CA THR A 225 0.37 8.12 -8.70
C THR A 225 1.58 8.22 -9.61
N HIS A 226 2.72 7.81 -9.07
CA HIS A 226 3.96 7.60 -9.83
C HIS A 226 4.63 6.30 -9.40
N TYR A 227 5.04 5.51 -10.37
CA TYR A 227 5.81 4.29 -10.17
C TYR A 227 7.24 4.46 -10.67
N SER A 228 8.22 3.93 -9.93
CA SER A 228 9.62 3.85 -10.33
C SER A 228 10.22 2.45 -10.13
N SER A 229 9.43 1.52 -9.59
CA SER A 229 9.76 0.10 -9.55
C SER A 229 8.50 -0.77 -9.55
N PRO A 230 8.59 -2.07 -9.92
CA PRO A 230 7.45 -2.98 -9.87
C PRO A 230 7.13 -3.51 -8.47
N SER A 231 7.98 -3.25 -7.48
CA SER A 231 7.85 -3.79 -6.12
C SER A 231 7.54 -2.76 -5.04
N GLY A 232 7.90 -1.50 -5.22
CA GLY A 232 7.77 -0.43 -4.24
C GLY A 232 8.72 -0.53 -3.04
N TYR A 233 9.80 -1.33 -3.15
CA TYR A 233 10.74 -1.53 -2.07
C TYR A 233 11.86 -0.49 -2.11
N LEU A 234 12.07 0.24 -0.98
CA LEU A 234 13.08 1.30 -0.79
C LEU A 234 13.10 2.36 -1.89
N ASP A 235 11.96 2.64 -2.50
CA ASP A 235 11.85 3.54 -3.63
C ASP A 235 11.12 4.82 -3.25
N ALA A 236 11.89 5.92 -3.18
CA ALA A 236 11.37 7.22 -2.80
C ALA A 236 10.41 7.83 -3.83
N ARG A 237 10.50 7.37 -5.09
CA ARG A 237 9.66 7.86 -6.20
C ARG A 237 8.44 7.01 -6.49
N ASN A 238 8.23 5.91 -5.73
CA ASN A 238 6.95 5.20 -5.72
C ASN A 238 6.01 5.85 -4.70
N PHE A 239 5.02 6.57 -5.18
CA PHE A 239 4.00 7.20 -4.36
C PHE A 239 2.63 7.15 -5.02
N SER A 240 1.60 7.30 -4.20
CA SER A 240 0.20 7.40 -4.62
C SER A 240 -0.61 8.10 -3.53
N CYS A 241 -1.92 8.22 -3.71
CA CYS A 241 -2.86 8.67 -2.70
C CYS A 241 -3.95 7.62 -2.45
N ALA A 242 -4.77 7.83 -1.41
CA ALA A 242 -5.81 6.86 -1.05
C ALA A 242 -6.90 6.76 -2.14
N ALA A 243 -7.24 7.88 -2.80
CA ALA A 243 -8.21 7.92 -3.88
C ALA A 243 -7.76 7.09 -5.11
N ASP A 244 -6.50 7.25 -5.55
CA ASP A 244 -5.97 6.49 -6.68
C ASP A 244 -5.86 4.99 -6.39
N LEU A 245 -5.45 4.63 -5.16
CA LEU A 245 -5.39 3.23 -4.76
C LEU A 245 -6.77 2.60 -4.62
N ALA A 246 -7.79 3.37 -4.28
CA ALA A 246 -9.17 2.92 -4.29
C ALA A 246 -9.68 2.64 -5.72
N LEU A 247 -9.29 3.50 -6.69
CA LEU A 247 -9.52 3.25 -8.12
C LEU A 247 -8.87 1.95 -8.59
N LEU A 248 -7.60 1.76 -8.24
CA LEU A 248 -6.87 0.56 -8.59
C LEU A 248 -7.48 -0.69 -7.94
N ALA A 249 -7.96 -0.58 -6.69
CA ALA A 249 -8.65 -1.67 -6.01
C ALA A 249 -9.95 -2.08 -6.73
N HIS A 250 -10.75 -1.11 -7.20
CA HIS A 250 -11.93 -1.39 -8.01
C HIS A 250 -11.57 -2.17 -9.28
N VAL A 251 -10.52 -1.75 -10.00
CA VAL A 251 -10.09 -2.43 -11.24
C VAL A 251 -9.54 -3.83 -10.96
N ASP A 252 -8.73 -4.00 -9.92
CA ASP A 252 -8.14 -5.29 -9.54
C ASP A 252 -9.21 -6.31 -9.15
N GLU A 253 -10.24 -5.90 -8.41
CA GLU A 253 -11.35 -6.76 -8.00
C GLU A 253 -12.25 -7.19 -9.19
N GLN A 254 -12.26 -6.43 -10.28
CA GLN A 254 -12.94 -6.80 -11.53
C GLN A 254 -12.16 -7.83 -12.36
N GLN A 255 -10.88 -8.08 -12.03
CA GLN A 255 -10.06 -9.09 -12.70
C GLN A 255 -10.23 -10.47 -12.05
N PRO A 256 -10.93 -11.45 -12.64
CA PRO A 256 -11.25 -12.71 -11.97
C PRO A 256 -10.00 -13.48 -11.50
N ARG A 257 -8.89 -13.35 -12.26
CA ARG A 257 -7.61 -13.96 -11.89
C ARG A 257 -7.01 -13.32 -10.63
N LEU A 258 -7.12 -12.00 -10.47
CA LEU A 258 -6.61 -11.28 -9.29
C LEU A 258 -7.53 -11.49 -8.10
N ALA A 259 -8.84 -11.32 -8.24
CA ALA A 259 -9.82 -11.52 -7.20
C ALA A 259 -9.68 -12.92 -6.54
N LYS A 260 -9.42 -13.97 -7.35
CA LYS A 260 -9.13 -15.31 -6.83
C LYS A 260 -7.84 -15.38 -6.00
N VAL A 261 -6.78 -14.69 -6.44
CA VAL A 261 -5.48 -14.72 -5.74
C VAL A 261 -5.57 -13.97 -4.41
N VAL A 262 -6.11 -12.74 -4.42
CA VAL A 262 -6.07 -11.84 -3.26
C VAL A 262 -6.92 -12.32 -2.09
N ARG A 263 -8.02 -13.04 -2.35
CA ARG A 263 -8.87 -13.64 -1.31
C ARG A 263 -8.32 -14.93 -0.71
N THR A 264 -7.23 -15.48 -1.28
CA THR A 264 -6.65 -16.74 -0.80
C THR A 264 -5.78 -16.51 0.44
N LEU A 265 -6.09 -17.16 1.54
CA LEU A 265 -5.31 -17.10 2.78
C LEU A 265 -3.96 -17.82 2.65
N SER A 266 -3.97 -19.03 2.07
CA SER A 266 -2.76 -19.81 1.79
C SER A 266 -2.93 -20.69 0.57
N ALA A 267 -1.83 -21.01 -0.11
CA ALA A 267 -1.83 -21.91 -1.26
C ALA A 267 -0.55 -22.73 -1.35
N ALA A 268 -0.70 -24.01 -1.70
CA ALA A 268 0.40 -24.88 -2.15
C ALA A 268 0.38 -24.94 -3.67
N LEU A 269 1.43 -24.47 -4.32
CA LEU A 269 1.48 -24.35 -5.77
C LEU A 269 2.69 -25.06 -6.36
N PRO A 270 2.57 -25.61 -7.58
CA PRO A 270 3.72 -26.24 -8.27
C PRO A 270 4.87 -25.28 -8.46
N LEU A 271 6.08 -25.73 -8.09
CA LEU A 271 7.32 -25.04 -8.31
C LEU A 271 8.40 -26.08 -8.70
N PRO A 272 9.24 -25.83 -9.72
CA PRO A 272 10.26 -26.78 -10.15
C PRO A 272 11.51 -26.78 -9.23
N ILE A 273 11.30 -27.20 -7.97
CA ILE A 273 12.28 -27.35 -6.88
C ILE A 273 12.15 -28.75 -6.27
N LYS A 274 13.09 -29.13 -5.40
CA LYS A 274 12.95 -30.35 -4.58
C LYS A 274 11.64 -30.29 -3.79
N GLY A 275 10.81 -31.33 -3.87
CA GLY A 275 9.47 -31.37 -3.28
C GLY A 275 8.34 -30.82 -4.19
N GLY A 276 8.66 -30.24 -5.35
CA GLY A 276 7.70 -29.89 -6.41
C GLY A 276 6.69 -28.81 -6.10
N LYS A 277 6.68 -28.23 -4.89
CA LYS A 277 5.65 -27.28 -4.41
C LYS A 277 6.26 -26.16 -3.57
N VAL A 278 5.60 -24.98 -3.60
CA VAL A 278 5.85 -23.86 -2.68
C VAL A 278 4.58 -23.56 -1.90
N TRP A 279 4.74 -23.30 -0.59
CA TRP A 279 3.67 -22.85 0.27
C TRP A 279 3.72 -21.34 0.42
N LEU A 280 2.64 -20.67 0.09
CA LEU A 280 2.51 -19.21 0.10
C LEU A 280 1.39 -18.81 1.04
N TYR A 281 1.63 -17.81 1.88
CA TYR A 281 0.69 -17.32 2.89
C TYR A 281 0.43 -15.85 2.68
N ASN A 282 -0.84 -15.45 2.82
CA ASN A 282 -1.25 -14.05 2.69
C ASN A 282 -0.83 -13.25 3.94
N ASN A 283 -0.45 -12.01 3.72
CA ASN A 283 -0.08 -11.08 4.80
C ASN A 283 -1.26 -10.16 5.20
N ASN A 284 -2.42 -10.26 4.55
CA ASN A 284 -3.57 -9.40 4.85
C ASN A 284 -4.17 -9.76 6.22
N PRO A 285 -4.20 -8.83 7.20
CA PRO A 285 -4.69 -9.09 8.53
C PRO A 285 -6.18 -9.48 8.55
N LEU A 286 -7.01 -8.93 7.65
CA LEU A 286 -8.43 -9.28 7.61
C LEU A 286 -8.65 -10.75 7.24
N LEU A 287 -7.82 -11.31 6.33
CA LEU A 287 -7.87 -12.73 5.99
C LEU A 287 -7.27 -13.61 7.10
N ILE A 288 -6.15 -13.17 7.69
CA ILE A 288 -5.46 -13.91 8.77
C ILE A 288 -6.36 -14.07 10.00
N TYR A 289 -7.09 -13.02 10.35
CA TYR A 289 -7.98 -13.00 11.51
C TYR A 289 -9.44 -13.27 11.14
N HIS A 290 -9.68 -13.85 9.96
CA HIS A 290 -10.99 -14.32 9.51
C HIS A 290 -12.10 -13.27 9.60
N TYR A 291 -11.80 -12.02 9.19
CA TYR A 291 -12.83 -10.98 9.11
C TYR A 291 -13.95 -11.41 8.14
N PRO A 292 -15.22 -11.44 8.58
CA PRO A 292 -16.31 -11.92 7.75
C PRO A 292 -16.46 -11.14 6.45
N GLY A 293 -16.49 -11.85 5.34
CA GLY A 293 -16.61 -11.26 4.01
C GLY A 293 -15.30 -10.70 3.45
N ALA A 294 -14.13 -10.83 4.10
CA ALA A 294 -12.86 -10.34 3.56
C ALA A 294 -12.54 -10.96 2.18
N THR A 295 -12.30 -10.10 1.17
CA THR A 295 -11.99 -10.51 -0.21
C THR A 295 -10.56 -10.18 -0.64
N GLY A 296 -9.87 -9.29 0.03
CA GLY A 296 -8.48 -8.92 -0.33
C GLY A 296 -8.05 -7.63 0.35
N LEU A 297 -7.13 -6.83 -0.18
CA LEU A 297 -6.29 -6.96 -1.38
C LEU A 297 -4.81 -7.10 -1.00
N LYS A 298 -4.19 -5.98 -0.54
CA LYS A 298 -2.72 -5.93 -0.42
C LYS A 298 -2.24 -5.15 0.79
N THR A 299 -1.17 -5.63 1.41
CA THR A 299 -0.43 -4.93 2.47
C THR A 299 0.87 -4.32 1.94
N GLY A 300 1.34 -3.25 2.57
CA GLY A 300 2.62 -2.62 2.30
C GLY A 300 3.33 -2.20 3.59
N PHE A 301 4.66 -2.33 3.62
CA PHE A 301 5.47 -1.79 4.69
C PHE A 301 6.89 -1.50 4.22
N THR A 302 7.37 -0.31 4.52
CA THR A 302 8.77 0.08 4.63
C THR A 302 8.87 1.11 5.77
N ASP A 303 10.07 1.32 6.31
CA ASP A 303 10.23 2.33 7.38
C ASP A 303 9.76 3.73 6.92
N ALA A 304 9.94 4.05 5.63
CA ALA A 304 9.56 5.34 5.07
C ALA A 304 8.07 5.47 4.70
N ALA A 305 7.40 4.37 4.35
CA ALA A 305 5.97 4.36 4.03
C ALA A 305 5.09 4.14 5.26
N GLY A 306 5.65 3.59 6.34
CA GLY A 306 4.84 3.06 7.44
C GLY A 306 4.05 1.81 7.00
N ARG A 307 3.08 1.38 7.79
CA ARG A 307 2.17 0.30 7.41
C ARG A 307 1.07 0.83 6.51
N CYS A 308 0.85 0.16 5.38
CA CYS A 308 -0.18 0.48 4.40
C CYS A 308 -1.06 -0.75 4.15
N LEU A 309 -2.34 -0.52 3.89
CA LEU A 309 -3.30 -1.58 3.60
C LEU A 309 -4.32 -1.08 2.57
N VAL A 310 -4.57 -1.88 1.56
CA VAL A 310 -5.81 -1.85 0.79
C VAL A 310 -6.55 -3.13 1.14
N ALA A 311 -7.75 -3.01 1.66
CA ALA A 311 -8.59 -4.14 2.05
C ALA A 311 -9.97 -4.03 1.43
N THR A 312 -10.58 -5.16 1.12
CA THR A 312 -11.93 -5.28 0.57
C THR A 312 -12.71 -6.33 1.31
N ALA A 313 -14.01 -6.11 1.41
CA ALA A 313 -14.94 -7.08 1.99
C ALA A 313 -16.31 -7.00 1.30
N GLU A 314 -17.00 -8.14 1.26
CA GLU A 314 -18.35 -8.28 0.72
C GLU A 314 -19.28 -8.91 1.76
N ARG A 315 -20.41 -8.26 2.01
CA ARG A 315 -21.48 -8.77 2.87
C ARG A 315 -22.84 -8.42 2.27
N GLY A 316 -23.76 -9.37 2.22
CA GLY A 316 -25.13 -9.12 1.75
C GLY A 316 -25.20 -8.43 0.39
N GLY A 317 -24.30 -8.76 -0.54
CA GLY A 317 -24.23 -8.14 -1.87
C GLY A 317 -23.64 -6.72 -1.90
N VAL A 318 -23.23 -6.17 -0.76
CA VAL A 318 -22.51 -4.88 -0.67
C VAL A 318 -21.02 -5.12 -0.63
N ARG A 319 -20.25 -4.44 -1.50
CA ARG A 319 -18.78 -4.53 -1.54
C ARG A 319 -18.16 -3.21 -1.08
N LEU A 320 -17.38 -3.26 0.01
CA LEU A 320 -16.68 -2.11 0.55
C LEU A 320 -15.16 -2.26 0.39
N GLY A 321 -14.50 -1.13 0.12
CA GLY A 321 -13.05 -1.00 0.06
C GLY A 321 -12.53 -0.02 1.12
N VAL A 322 -11.38 -0.33 1.72
CA VAL A 322 -10.64 0.54 2.63
C VAL A 322 -9.22 0.69 2.15
N VAL A 323 -8.76 1.92 2.07
CA VAL A 323 -7.35 2.27 1.86
C VAL A 323 -6.83 2.97 3.11
N LEU A 324 -5.73 2.51 3.67
CA LEU A 324 -5.05 3.14 4.80
C LEU A 324 -3.55 3.26 4.48
N LEU A 325 -3.03 4.48 4.55
CA LEU A 325 -1.63 4.80 4.28
C LEU A 325 -0.97 5.34 5.55
N HIS A 326 0.20 4.81 5.88
CA HIS A 326 0.98 5.17 7.07
C HIS A 326 0.12 5.10 8.34
N SER A 327 -0.45 3.94 8.60
CA SER A 327 -1.28 3.63 9.77
C SER A 327 -0.47 2.84 10.81
N ASP A 328 -0.71 3.08 12.09
CA ASP A 328 -0.08 2.29 13.17
C ASP A 328 -0.68 0.89 13.31
N ALA A 329 -1.98 0.74 13.02
CA ALA A 329 -2.72 -0.52 13.13
C ALA A 329 -3.72 -0.69 11.98
N PRO A 330 -3.26 -0.86 10.74
CA PRO A 330 -4.13 -0.81 9.57
C PRO A 330 -5.19 -1.92 9.53
N GLY A 331 -4.92 -3.10 10.08
CA GLY A 331 -5.91 -4.18 10.16
C GLY A 331 -7.06 -3.86 11.11
N VAL A 332 -6.73 -3.32 12.29
CA VAL A 332 -7.73 -2.90 13.29
C VAL A 332 -8.57 -1.76 12.75
N GLN A 333 -7.93 -0.72 12.20
CA GLN A 333 -8.64 0.44 11.66
C GLN A 333 -9.50 0.09 10.44
N ALA A 334 -9.01 -0.78 9.55
CA ALA A 334 -9.79 -1.25 8.40
C ALA A 334 -11.04 -2.03 8.85
N ARG A 335 -10.91 -2.91 9.87
CA ARG A 335 -12.05 -3.61 10.45
C ARG A 335 -13.08 -2.63 11.00
N GLN A 336 -12.66 -1.66 11.84
CA GLN A 336 -13.56 -0.68 12.43
C GLN A 336 -14.31 0.15 11.38
N LEU A 337 -13.62 0.56 10.30
CA LEU A 337 -14.23 1.27 9.19
C LEU A 337 -15.24 0.40 8.43
N LEU A 338 -14.88 -0.84 8.11
CA LEU A 338 -15.77 -1.77 7.41
C LEU A 338 -17.00 -2.10 8.25
N ASP A 339 -16.84 -2.38 9.56
CA ASP A 339 -17.96 -2.68 10.44
C ASP A 339 -18.94 -1.53 10.52
N ARG A 340 -18.44 -0.28 10.65
CA ARG A 340 -19.31 0.90 10.60
C ARG A 340 -19.94 1.10 9.22
N GLY A 341 -19.19 0.95 8.14
CA GLY A 341 -19.72 1.05 6.79
C GLY A 341 -20.87 0.08 6.55
N PHE A 342 -20.69 -1.19 6.88
CA PHE A 342 -21.74 -2.20 6.72
C PHE A 342 -22.93 -1.97 7.66
N HIS A 343 -22.69 -1.58 8.90
CA HIS A 343 -23.75 -1.37 9.89
C HIS A 343 -24.45 -0.03 9.71
N ASP A 344 -23.70 1.07 9.78
CA ASP A 344 -24.28 2.42 9.89
C ASP A 344 -24.89 2.91 8.56
N VAL A 345 -24.37 2.41 7.42
CA VAL A 345 -24.83 2.83 6.08
C VAL A 345 -25.75 1.80 5.42
N TYR A 346 -25.48 0.50 5.62
CA TYR A 346 -26.22 -0.57 4.93
C TYR A 346 -27.08 -1.43 5.89
N GLY A 347 -27.20 -1.08 7.18
CA GLY A 347 -28.07 -1.73 8.14
C GLY A 347 -27.72 -3.20 8.46
N GLN A 348 -26.49 -3.62 8.14
CA GLN A 348 -26.07 -5.00 8.37
C GLN A 348 -25.68 -5.24 9.84
N PRO A 349 -25.84 -6.47 10.37
CA PRO A 349 -25.50 -6.75 11.76
C PRO A 349 -24.01 -6.52 12.03
N ARG A 350 -23.69 -5.98 13.22
CA ARG A 350 -22.31 -5.87 13.69
C ARG A 350 -21.71 -7.27 13.86
N VAL A 351 -20.46 -7.41 13.48
CA VAL A 351 -19.73 -8.68 13.65
C VAL A 351 -19.08 -8.68 15.02
N ALA A 352 -19.21 -9.81 15.75
CA ALA A 352 -18.44 -10.03 16.98
C ALA A 352 -16.93 -9.87 16.68
N GLU A 353 -16.25 -9.09 17.50
CA GLU A 353 -14.84 -8.77 17.28
C GLU A 353 -13.93 -10.01 17.48
N PRO A 354 -13.35 -10.63 16.43
CA PRO A 354 -12.23 -11.50 16.66
C PRO A 354 -11.07 -10.68 17.22
N PRO A 355 -10.34 -11.16 18.24
CA PRO A 355 -9.22 -10.43 18.81
C PRO A 355 -8.14 -10.23 17.76
N MET A 356 -7.93 -9.00 17.33
CA MET A 356 -6.75 -8.62 16.54
C MET A 356 -5.71 -8.03 17.48
N PRO A 357 -4.43 -8.45 17.39
CA PRO A 357 -3.38 -7.85 18.20
C PRO A 357 -3.17 -6.38 17.82
N ALA A 358 -2.86 -5.56 18.82
CA ALA A 358 -2.46 -4.17 18.61
C ALA A 358 -1.30 -4.11 17.59
N GLY A 359 -1.48 -3.47 16.48
CA GLY A 359 -0.48 -3.38 15.41
C GLY A 359 -0.66 -4.38 14.25
N ALA A 360 -1.80 -5.12 14.21
CA ALA A 360 -2.20 -5.89 13.03
C ALA A 360 -2.61 -4.98 11.86
#